data_5d79760e002089b87f6383ae82b85051
#
_entry.id   5d79760e002089b87f6383ae82b85051
#
_cell.length_a   1.000
_cell.length_b   1.000
_cell.length_c   1.000
_cell.angle_alpha   90.00
_cell.angle_beta   90.00
_cell.angle_gamma   90.00
#
_symmetry.space_group_name_H-M   'P 1'
#
loop_
_entity.id
_entity.type
_entity.pdbx_description
1 polymer ?
#
loop_
_entity_poly.entity_id
_entity_poly.type
_entity_poly.pdbx_seq_one_letter_code
_entity_poly.pdbx_strand_id
1 'polypeptide(L)'
;DQISKSKSIGVYSINDSQMNGENQNQLHTHLSDLITKHDLVIVSDYGHGFISRETAKHISKLSIFTSLNAQINAANIGYHTLNNYQNIDCVIINETELRHELRDRESDHEELMKELSKNLQSKNLVVTQGSGGATLFNSESEKYHYCPAFAGKIVDKVGAGDAMLALISCSLKSGFSPDLGLFMGSLAAAQSVETIGNSIPVNKIQLIKTFSHAVK
;
A
#
# COMPACT_ATOMS: atom_id res chain seq x y z
N ASP A 1 -24.43 6.13 -12.03
CA ASP A 1 -25.59 6.94 -11.70
C ASP A 1 -25.15 8.38 -11.44
N GLN A 2 -25.75 9.34 -12.16
CA GLN A 2 -25.38 10.77 -12.08
C GLN A 2 -25.92 11.47 -10.83
N ILE A 3 -26.93 10.91 -10.19
CA ILE A 3 -27.58 11.49 -9.01
C ILE A 3 -26.82 11.11 -7.74
N SER A 4 -26.63 9.81 -7.53
CA SER A 4 -25.91 9.31 -6.36
C SER A 4 -24.39 9.24 -6.54
N LYS A 5 -23.91 9.43 -7.78
CA LYS A 5 -22.49 9.27 -8.18
C LYS A 5 -21.93 7.91 -7.79
N SER A 6 -22.77 6.88 -7.78
CA SER A 6 -22.38 5.50 -7.50
C SER A 6 -22.07 4.74 -8.78
N LYS A 7 -21.10 3.83 -8.73
CA LYS A 7 -20.86 2.89 -9.82
C LYS A 7 -22.00 1.87 -9.87
N SER A 8 -22.71 1.82 -10.99
CA SER A 8 -23.80 0.85 -11.19
C SER A 8 -23.29 -0.44 -11.85
N ILE A 9 -22.33 -0.33 -12.79
CA ILE A 9 -21.77 -1.46 -13.51
C ILE A 9 -20.35 -1.12 -13.96
N GLY A 10 -19.46 -2.10 -13.97
CA GLY A 10 -18.13 -2.03 -14.57
C GLY A 10 -17.97 -3.16 -15.58
N VAL A 11 -17.43 -2.84 -16.75
CA VAL A 11 -17.03 -3.84 -17.77
C VAL A 11 -15.52 -3.79 -17.85
N TYR A 12 -14.89 -4.93 -17.57
CA TYR A 12 -13.44 -5.04 -17.55
C TYR A 12 -13.01 -6.06 -18.61
N SER A 13 -12.03 -5.66 -19.44
CA SER A 13 -11.29 -6.57 -20.31
C SER A 13 -9.87 -6.62 -19.81
N ILE A 14 -9.53 -7.67 -19.09
CA ILE A 14 -8.23 -7.82 -18.42
C ILE A 14 -7.53 -9.02 -19.05
N ASN A 15 -6.25 -8.84 -19.38
CA ASN A 15 -5.38 -9.94 -19.75
C ASN A 15 -4.58 -10.37 -18.52
N ASP A 16 -5.03 -11.41 -17.84
CA ASP A 16 -4.36 -12.00 -16.67
C ASP A 16 -3.21 -12.95 -17.04
N SER A 17 -2.82 -13.01 -18.31
CA SER A 17 -1.69 -13.82 -18.75
C SER A 17 -0.41 -13.28 -18.13
N GLN A 18 0.41 -14.19 -17.64
CA GLN A 18 1.75 -13.82 -17.17
C GLN A 18 2.59 -13.29 -18.34
N MET A 19 3.44 -12.33 -18.05
CA MET A 19 4.41 -11.80 -18.99
C MET A 19 5.31 -12.95 -19.51
N ASN A 20 5.58 -12.98 -20.82
CA ASN A 20 6.51 -13.95 -21.36
C ASN A 20 7.93 -13.73 -20.83
N GLY A 21 8.77 -14.78 -20.89
CA GLY A 21 10.10 -14.77 -20.29
C GLY A 21 11.04 -13.69 -20.85
N GLU A 22 10.92 -13.35 -22.14
CA GLU A 22 11.74 -12.31 -22.76
C GLU A 22 11.39 -10.92 -22.19
N ASN A 23 10.12 -10.57 -22.19
CA ASN A 23 9.63 -9.29 -21.64
C ASN A 23 9.92 -9.20 -20.13
N GLN A 24 9.81 -10.32 -19.41
CA GLN A 24 10.17 -10.38 -17.98
C GLN A 24 11.65 -10.09 -17.75
N ASN A 25 12.54 -10.67 -18.55
CA ASN A 25 13.97 -10.39 -18.46
C ASN A 25 14.31 -8.93 -18.80
N GLN A 26 13.64 -8.35 -19.79
CA GLN A 26 13.78 -6.92 -20.11
C GLN A 26 13.32 -6.06 -18.95
N LEU A 27 12.18 -6.37 -18.31
CA LEU A 27 11.70 -5.67 -17.13
C LEU A 27 12.72 -5.75 -15.97
N HIS A 28 13.29 -6.94 -15.69
CA HIS A 28 14.28 -7.12 -14.64
C HIS A 28 15.55 -6.30 -14.90
N THR A 29 16.02 -6.27 -16.15
CA THR A 29 17.16 -5.44 -16.56
C THR A 29 16.87 -3.96 -16.34
N HIS A 30 15.71 -3.48 -16.82
CA HIS A 30 15.31 -2.08 -16.64
C HIS A 30 15.16 -1.71 -15.16
N LEU A 31 14.57 -2.56 -14.33
CA LEU A 31 14.48 -2.32 -12.89
C LEU A 31 15.87 -2.18 -12.27
N SER A 32 16.80 -3.09 -12.59
CA SER A 32 18.17 -3.06 -12.08
C SER A 32 18.92 -1.79 -12.48
N ASP A 33 18.68 -1.28 -13.69
CA ASP A 33 19.29 -0.03 -14.14
C ASP A 33 18.67 1.20 -13.48
N LEU A 34 17.35 1.19 -13.28
CA LEU A 34 16.63 2.33 -12.71
C LEU A 34 16.92 2.54 -11.23
N ILE A 35 17.09 1.47 -10.45
CA ILE A 35 17.36 1.59 -9.01
C ILE A 35 18.62 2.40 -8.70
N THR A 36 19.58 2.45 -9.62
CA THR A 36 20.81 3.24 -9.45
C THR A 36 20.56 4.76 -9.50
N LYS A 37 19.37 5.17 -9.96
CA LYS A 37 18.97 6.57 -10.21
C LYS A 37 17.81 7.02 -9.33
N HIS A 38 17.33 6.14 -8.45
CA HIS A 38 16.16 6.40 -7.61
C HIS A 38 16.44 6.07 -6.16
N ASP A 39 15.69 6.66 -5.24
CA ASP A 39 15.86 6.48 -3.81
C ASP A 39 14.92 5.44 -3.22
N LEU A 40 13.79 5.18 -3.88
CA LEU A 40 12.81 4.20 -3.47
C LEU A 40 12.04 3.61 -4.66
N VAL A 41 11.50 2.42 -4.46
CA VAL A 41 10.57 1.74 -5.37
C VAL A 41 9.22 1.59 -4.67
N ILE A 42 8.15 1.97 -5.34
CA ILE A 42 6.78 1.70 -4.91
C ILE A 42 6.19 0.66 -5.85
N VAL A 43 5.76 -0.45 -5.28
CA VAL A 43 5.10 -1.54 -5.97
C VAL A 43 3.61 -1.49 -5.67
N SER A 44 2.79 -1.28 -6.71
CA SER A 44 1.34 -1.40 -6.63
C SER A 44 0.92 -2.59 -7.50
N ASP A 45 0.70 -3.74 -6.87
CA ASP A 45 0.43 -5.01 -7.54
C ASP A 45 -1.05 -5.38 -7.44
N TYR A 46 -1.75 -5.28 -8.55
CA TYR A 46 -3.17 -5.63 -8.65
C TYR A 46 -3.43 -7.12 -8.92
N GLY A 47 -2.36 -7.93 -9.04
CA GLY A 47 -2.47 -9.37 -9.25
C GLY A 47 -3.01 -9.78 -10.62
N HIS A 48 -2.84 -8.95 -11.66
CA HIS A 48 -3.28 -9.21 -13.03
C HIS A 48 -2.17 -9.73 -13.94
N GLY A 49 -1.18 -10.43 -13.38
CA GLY A 49 -0.16 -11.15 -14.17
C GLY A 49 1.02 -10.31 -14.65
N PHE A 50 0.99 -8.97 -14.55
CA PHE A 50 2.14 -8.12 -14.91
C PHE A 50 3.35 -8.40 -14.03
N ILE A 51 3.15 -8.49 -12.70
CA ILE A 51 4.19 -8.88 -11.77
C ILE A 51 4.05 -10.38 -11.52
N SER A 52 4.92 -11.16 -12.14
CA SER A 52 5.01 -12.60 -11.92
C SER A 52 5.65 -12.89 -10.56
N ARG A 53 5.55 -14.14 -10.11
CA ARG A 53 6.24 -14.60 -8.89
C ARG A 53 7.75 -14.40 -8.96
N GLU A 54 8.34 -14.59 -10.17
CA GLU A 54 9.76 -14.35 -10.37
C GLU A 54 10.10 -12.87 -10.33
N THR A 55 9.27 -12.02 -10.90
CA THR A 55 9.42 -10.55 -10.82
C THR A 55 9.30 -10.06 -9.37
N ALA A 56 8.35 -10.58 -8.60
CA ALA A 56 8.23 -10.27 -7.16
C ALA A 56 9.50 -10.67 -6.38
N LYS A 57 10.06 -11.86 -6.66
CA LYS A 57 11.34 -12.30 -6.09
C LYS A 57 12.52 -11.44 -6.54
N HIS A 58 12.50 -10.96 -7.79
CA HIS A 58 13.53 -10.03 -8.28
C HIS A 58 13.46 -8.71 -7.53
N ILE A 59 12.27 -8.12 -7.40
CA ILE A 59 12.02 -6.90 -6.62
C ILE A 59 12.51 -7.06 -5.18
N SER A 60 12.22 -8.18 -4.54
CA SER A 60 12.65 -8.50 -3.16
C SER A 60 14.17 -8.56 -2.95
N LYS A 61 14.94 -8.63 -4.01
CA LYS A 61 16.42 -8.64 -3.98
C LYS A 61 17.06 -7.30 -4.32
N LEU A 62 16.25 -6.32 -4.70
CA LEU A 62 16.78 -4.99 -5.03
C LEU A 62 17.32 -4.30 -3.77
N SER A 63 18.51 -3.74 -3.87
CA SER A 63 19.15 -2.99 -2.77
C SER A 63 18.67 -1.54 -2.73
N ILE A 64 17.36 -1.35 -2.62
CA ILE A 64 16.71 -0.04 -2.56
C ILE A 64 15.51 -0.10 -1.60
N PHE A 65 15.17 1.02 -0.96
CA PHE A 65 13.96 1.09 -0.15
C PHE A 65 12.74 0.71 -0.99
N THR A 66 12.04 -0.34 -0.58
CA THR A 66 10.91 -0.88 -1.34
C THR A 66 9.64 -0.84 -0.51
N SER A 67 8.61 -0.25 -1.10
CA SER A 67 7.25 -0.26 -0.54
C SER A 67 6.29 -1.04 -1.42
N LEU A 68 5.35 -1.73 -0.79
CA LEU A 68 4.43 -2.66 -1.45
C LEU A 68 2.99 -2.42 -1.01
N ASN A 69 2.09 -2.33 -1.98
CA ASN A 69 0.69 -2.69 -1.85
C ASN A 69 0.37 -3.80 -2.84
N ALA A 70 -0.15 -4.91 -2.35
CA ALA A 70 -0.65 -5.98 -3.21
C ALA A 70 -2.15 -6.14 -2.93
N GLN A 71 -2.95 -5.78 -3.92
CA GLN A 71 -4.40 -5.72 -3.79
C GLN A 71 -5.04 -7.09 -4.01
N ILE A 72 -5.82 -7.55 -3.04
CA ILE A 72 -6.69 -8.71 -3.18
C ILE A 72 -8.07 -8.24 -3.63
N ASN A 73 -8.56 -8.81 -4.73
CA ASN A 73 -9.87 -8.52 -5.30
C ASN A 73 -10.58 -9.81 -5.73
N ALA A 74 -11.84 -9.70 -6.13
CA ALA A 74 -12.65 -10.86 -6.51
C ALA A 74 -12.09 -11.68 -7.67
N ALA A 75 -11.26 -11.08 -8.54
CA ALA A 75 -10.68 -11.76 -9.70
C ALA A 75 -9.39 -12.51 -9.34
N ASN A 76 -8.63 -12.08 -8.33
CA ASN A 76 -7.33 -12.65 -7.98
C ASN A 76 -7.30 -13.40 -6.64
N ILE A 77 -8.41 -13.44 -5.91
CA ILE A 77 -8.50 -14.15 -4.63
C ILE A 77 -8.17 -15.64 -4.78
N GLY A 78 -7.21 -16.10 -4.00
CA GLY A 78 -6.71 -17.48 -4.05
C GLY A 78 -5.54 -17.73 -5.01
N TYR A 79 -5.23 -16.77 -5.89
CA TYR A 79 -4.09 -16.84 -6.82
C TYR A 79 -2.98 -15.86 -6.48
N HIS A 80 -3.36 -14.65 -6.09
CA HIS A 80 -2.44 -13.59 -5.72
C HIS A 80 -2.17 -13.62 -4.22
N THR A 81 -0.93 -13.39 -3.81
CA THR A 81 -0.49 -13.43 -2.42
C THR A 81 0.70 -12.51 -2.19
N LEU A 82 0.70 -11.85 -1.05
CA LEU A 82 1.84 -11.08 -0.54
C LEU A 82 3.08 -11.96 -0.30
N ASN A 83 2.88 -13.26 -0.05
CA ASN A 83 3.98 -14.21 0.18
C ASN A 83 4.94 -14.42 -1.01
N ASN A 84 4.63 -13.84 -2.17
CA ASN A 84 5.56 -13.76 -3.29
C ASN A 84 6.72 -12.79 -3.04
N TYR A 85 6.56 -11.87 -2.08
CA TYR A 85 7.50 -10.82 -1.72
C TYR A 85 8.16 -11.09 -0.38
N GLN A 86 9.41 -10.66 -0.22
CA GLN A 86 10.16 -10.71 1.03
C GLN A 86 11.11 -9.52 1.14
N ASN A 87 11.59 -9.22 2.35
CA ASN A 87 12.52 -8.13 2.63
C ASN A 87 12.00 -6.76 2.17
N ILE A 88 10.75 -6.46 2.48
CA ILE A 88 10.08 -5.21 2.09
C ILE A 88 10.18 -4.20 3.23
N ASP A 89 10.59 -2.96 2.92
CA ASP A 89 10.75 -1.92 3.94
C ASP A 89 9.39 -1.41 4.47
N CYS A 90 8.37 -1.33 3.59
CA CYS A 90 7.03 -0.90 3.99
C CYS A 90 5.95 -1.65 3.19
N VAL A 91 5.02 -2.27 3.88
CA VAL A 91 3.85 -2.92 3.28
C VAL A 91 2.59 -2.21 3.75
N ILE A 92 1.67 -1.91 2.84
CA ILE A 92 0.35 -1.32 3.17
C ILE A 92 -0.74 -2.22 2.61
N ILE A 93 -1.65 -2.62 3.47
CA ILE A 93 -2.86 -3.41 3.14
C ILE A 93 -4.04 -2.94 3.98
N ASN A 94 -5.23 -3.42 3.67
CA ASN A 94 -6.38 -3.23 4.54
C ASN A 94 -6.62 -4.44 5.46
N GLU A 95 -7.44 -4.25 6.48
CA GLU A 95 -7.81 -5.31 7.46
C GLU A 95 -8.36 -6.57 6.78
N THR A 96 -9.17 -6.41 5.75
CA THR A 96 -9.75 -7.55 5.02
C THR A 96 -8.67 -8.33 4.29
N GLU A 97 -7.72 -7.64 3.65
CA GLU A 97 -6.59 -8.25 2.96
C GLU A 97 -5.66 -8.97 3.93
N LEU A 98 -5.38 -8.40 5.12
CA LEU A 98 -4.61 -9.04 6.18
C LEU A 98 -5.23 -10.40 6.56
N ARG A 99 -6.52 -10.41 6.85
CA ARG A 99 -7.25 -11.62 7.24
C ARG A 99 -7.35 -12.65 6.11
N HIS A 100 -7.48 -12.20 4.87
CA HIS A 100 -7.47 -13.07 3.70
C HIS A 100 -6.10 -13.71 3.47
N GLU A 101 -5.02 -12.94 3.60
CA GLU A 101 -3.66 -13.43 3.39
C GLU A 101 -3.30 -14.53 4.41
N LEU A 102 -3.64 -14.34 5.67
CA LEU A 102 -3.39 -15.31 6.73
C LEU A 102 -4.48 -16.37 6.88
N ARG A 103 -5.61 -16.23 6.15
CA ARG A 103 -6.79 -17.11 6.24
C ARG A 103 -7.33 -17.23 7.66
N ASP A 104 -7.24 -16.15 8.42
CA ASP A 104 -7.68 -16.06 9.80
C ASP A 104 -8.66 -14.88 9.98
N ARG A 105 -9.86 -15.18 10.50
CA ARG A 105 -10.93 -14.20 10.71
C ARG A 105 -11.11 -13.82 12.17
N GLU A 106 -10.54 -14.58 13.09
CA GLU A 106 -10.89 -14.54 14.51
C GLU A 106 -9.77 -13.98 15.39
N SER A 107 -8.50 -14.21 15.01
CA SER A 107 -7.35 -13.79 15.81
C SER A 107 -7.25 -12.28 15.95
N ASP A 108 -6.55 -11.86 16.98
CA ASP A 108 -6.30 -10.46 17.28
C ASP A 108 -5.55 -9.76 16.13
N HIS A 109 -5.91 -8.50 15.90
CA HIS A 109 -5.37 -7.69 14.82
C HIS A 109 -3.85 -7.53 14.90
N GLU A 110 -3.31 -7.28 16.09
CA GLU A 110 -1.87 -7.07 16.29
C GLU A 110 -1.09 -8.38 16.11
N GLU A 111 -1.66 -9.51 16.54
CA GLU A 111 -1.06 -10.83 16.34
C GLU A 111 -0.94 -11.14 14.85
N LEU A 112 -2.00 -10.90 14.07
CA LEU A 112 -2.00 -11.09 12.62
C LEU A 112 -0.98 -10.16 11.93
N MET A 113 -0.87 -8.91 12.36
CA MET A 113 0.13 -7.99 11.83
C MET A 113 1.56 -8.48 12.09
N LYS A 114 1.84 -8.95 13.29
CA LYS A 114 3.15 -9.50 13.67
C LYS A 114 3.49 -10.76 12.87
N GLU A 115 2.52 -11.65 12.69
CA GLU A 115 2.67 -12.86 11.88
C GLU A 115 2.98 -12.53 10.42
N LEU A 116 2.17 -11.66 9.80
CA LEU A 116 2.37 -11.28 8.40
C LEU A 116 3.70 -10.56 8.19
N SER A 117 4.05 -9.62 9.08
CA SER A 117 5.33 -8.93 9.03
C SER A 117 6.52 -9.90 9.08
N LYS A 118 6.44 -10.92 9.91
CA LYS A 118 7.46 -11.99 10.00
C LYS A 118 7.53 -12.81 8.70
N ASN A 119 6.39 -13.19 8.13
CA ASN A 119 6.32 -13.98 6.89
C ASN A 119 6.93 -13.22 5.71
N LEU A 120 6.70 -11.91 5.63
CA LEU A 120 7.21 -11.03 4.57
C LEU A 120 8.61 -10.49 4.88
N GLN A 121 9.13 -10.68 6.08
CA GLN A 121 10.34 -10.03 6.57
C GLN A 121 10.27 -8.51 6.35
N SER A 122 9.09 -7.93 6.62
CA SER A 122 8.86 -6.50 6.43
C SER A 122 9.28 -5.69 7.65
N LYS A 123 9.88 -4.50 7.42
CA LYS A 123 10.25 -3.60 8.52
C LYS A 123 9.05 -2.85 9.08
N ASN A 124 8.18 -2.39 8.19
CA ASN A 124 6.97 -1.66 8.56
C ASN A 124 5.77 -2.28 7.86
N LEU A 125 4.78 -2.72 8.61
CA LEU A 125 3.50 -3.20 8.10
C LEU A 125 2.40 -2.24 8.53
N VAL A 126 1.72 -1.63 7.58
CA VAL A 126 0.59 -0.74 7.81
C VAL A 126 -0.69 -1.44 7.43
N VAL A 127 -1.65 -1.44 8.35
CA VAL A 127 -2.99 -1.99 8.10
C VAL A 127 -4.02 -0.88 8.28
N THR A 128 -4.79 -0.62 7.21
CA THR A 128 -5.85 0.37 7.20
C THR A 128 -7.18 -0.24 7.61
N GLN A 129 -7.96 0.48 8.43
CA GLN A 129 -9.23 0.05 9.01
C GLN A 129 -10.39 0.99 8.65
N GLY A 130 -10.28 1.69 7.52
CA GLY A 130 -11.28 2.64 7.05
C GLY A 130 -11.52 3.77 8.06
N SER A 131 -12.73 3.89 8.61
CA SER A 131 -13.05 4.89 9.64
C SER A 131 -12.33 4.66 10.96
N GLY A 132 -11.80 3.48 11.22
CA GLY A 132 -10.96 3.17 12.38
C GLY A 132 -9.54 3.74 12.28
N GLY A 133 -9.15 4.26 11.11
CA GLY A 133 -7.81 4.79 10.89
C GLY A 133 -6.83 3.74 10.37
N ALA A 134 -5.61 3.75 10.89
CA ALA A 134 -4.57 2.81 10.49
C ALA A 134 -3.62 2.49 11.65
N THR A 135 -3.09 1.27 11.63
CA THR A 135 -2.06 0.79 12.56
C THR A 135 -0.79 0.49 11.77
N LEU A 136 0.36 0.90 12.28
CA LEU A 136 1.67 0.51 11.77
C LEU A 136 2.39 -0.34 12.80
N PHE A 137 2.82 -1.53 12.41
CA PHE A 137 3.75 -2.36 13.18
C PHE A 137 5.16 -2.18 12.64
N ASN A 138 6.10 -1.82 13.52
CA ASN A 138 7.53 -1.75 13.18
C ASN A 138 8.24 -2.96 13.79
N SER A 139 8.76 -3.85 12.95
CA SER A 139 9.38 -5.11 13.39
C SER A 139 10.73 -4.96 14.07
N GLU A 140 11.46 -3.86 13.82
CA GLU A 140 12.76 -3.62 14.45
C GLU A 140 12.63 -3.20 15.92
N SER A 141 11.61 -2.39 16.23
CA SER A 141 11.31 -1.94 17.61
C SER A 141 10.25 -2.80 18.30
N GLU A 142 9.58 -3.69 17.58
CA GLU A 142 8.40 -4.46 18.01
C GLU A 142 7.26 -3.57 18.56
N LYS A 143 7.08 -2.37 17.99
CA LYS A 143 6.08 -1.40 18.44
C LYS A 143 4.96 -1.22 17.43
N TYR A 144 3.76 -1.00 17.97
CA TYR A 144 2.58 -0.58 17.22
C TYR A 144 2.39 0.93 17.35
N HIS A 145 2.01 1.55 16.25
CA HIS A 145 1.71 2.97 16.14
C HIS A 145 0.31 3.11 15.56
N TYR A 146 -0.51 3.97 16.14
CA TYR A 146 -1.92 4.12 15.77
C TYR A 146 -2.18 5.54 15.29
N CYS A 147 -2.97 5.66 14.23
CA CYS A 147 -3.37 6.95 13.70
C CYS A 147 -4.87 6.92 13.34
N PRO A 148 -5.69 7.84 13.89
CA PRO A 148 -7.10 7.89 13.55
C PRO A 148 -7.32 8.32 12.11
N ALA A 149 -8.52 8.09 11.57
CA ALA A 149 -8.94 8.63 10.30
C ALA A 149 -9.23 10.13 10.41
N PHE A 150 -8.72 10.93 9.47
CA PHE A 150 -8.88 12.39 9.47
C PHE A 150 -9.90 12.93 8.46
N ALA A 151 -10.51 12.05 7.64
CA ALA A 151 -11.45 12.48 6.63
C ALA A 151 -12.72 13.08 7.27
N GLY A 152 -12.96 14.36 7.02
CA GLY A 152 -14.20 15.04 7.44
C GLY A 152 -15.41 14.65 6.60
N LYS A 153 -15.18 14.27 5.34
CA LYS A 153 -16.20 13.82 4.39
C LYS A 153 -15.62 12.72 3.50
N ILE A 154 -16.32 11.61 3.40
CA ILE A 154 -15.96 10.51 2.50
C ILE A 154 -16.85 10.61 1.27
N VAL A 155 -16.26 10.88 0.11
CA VAL A 155 -16.91 10.93 -1.20
C VAL A 155 -16.64 9.64 -1.98
N ASP A 156 -15.36 9.21 -2.03
CA ASP A 156 -14.94 7.96 -2.67
C ASP A 156 -13.74 7.40 -1.93
N LYS A 157 -13.74 6.09 -1.69
CA LYS A 157 -12.64 5.41 -0.99
C LYS A 157 -11.52 4.93 -1.92
N VAL A 158 -11.74 5.00 -3.23
CA VAL A 158 -10.76 4.54 -4.23
C VAL A 158 -9.52 5.45 -4.19
N GLY A 159 -8.34 4.82 -4.13
CA GLY A 159 -7.05 5.51 -4.13
C GLY A 159 -6.56 6.03 -2.78
N ALA A 160 -7.32 5.89 -1.70
CA ALA A 160 -6.86 6.28 -0.37
C ALA A 160 -5.61 5.49 0.07
N GLY A 161 -5.61 4.17 -0.20
CA GLY A 161 -4.47 3.30 0.04
C GLY A 161 -3.23 3.70 -0.76
N ASP A 162 -3.42 4.04 -2.04
CA ASP A 162 -2.32 4.48 -2.92
C ASP A 162 -1.73 5.82 -2.46
N ALA A 163 -2.58 6.78 -2.06
CA ALA A 163 -2.14 8.05 -1.51
C ALA A 163 -1.36 7.86 -0.20
N MET A 164 -1.84 6.97 0.68
CA MET A 164 -1.14 6.61 1.91
C MET A 164 0.20 5.95 1.61
N LEU A 165 0.23 4.96 0.70
CA LEU A 165 1.45 4.26 0.29
C LEU A 165 2.52 5.24 -0.18
N ALA A 166 2.16 6.19 -1.06
CA ALA A 166 3.10 7.15 -1.59
C ALA A 166 3.73 8.02 -0.49
N LEU A 167 2.91 8.61 0.38
CA LEU A 167 3.39 9.54 1.41
C LEU A 167 4.13 8.85 2.54
N ILE A 168 3.66 7.70 3.00
CA ILE A 168 4.34 6.96 4.07
C ILE A 168 5.69 6.43 3.60
N SER A 169 5.76 5.94 2.34
CA SER A 169 7.01 5.46 1.73
C SER A 169 8.06 6.55 1.65
N CYS A 170 7.67 7.73 1.15
CA CYS A 170 8.57 8.89 1.09
C CYS A 170 9.01 9.34 2.49
N SER A 171 8.10 9.35 3.46
CA SER A 171 8.39 9.76 4.84
C SER A 171 9.38 8.81 5.51
N LEU A 172 9.13 7.51 5.47
CA LEU A 172 10.01 6.49 6.06
C LEU A 172 11.38 6.46 5.37
N LYS A 173 11.41 6.55 4.03
CA LYS A 173 12.68 6.64 3.28
C LYS A 173 13.47 7.88 3.64
N SER A 174 12.81 8.99 3.94
CA SER A 174 13.44 10.24 4.39
C SER A 174 13.89 10.22 5.85
N GLY A 175 13.74 9.11 6.55
CA GLY A 175 14.16 8.93 7.95
C GLY A 175 13.18 9.48 8.99
N PHE A 176 11.94 9.74 8.61
CA PHE A 176 10.92 10.10 9.59
C PHE A 176 10.57 8.90 10.48
N SER A 177 10.18 9.18 11.71
CA SER A 177 9.70 8.14 12.62
C SER A 177 8.44 7.45 12.08
N PRO A 178 8.18 6.18 12.46
CA PRO A 178 6.96 5.46 12.06
C PRO A 178 5.68 6.23 12.36
N ASP A 179 5.59 6.90 13.53
CA ASP A 179 4.43 7.74 13.91
C ASP A 179 4.20 8.87 12.90
N LEU A 180 5.27 9.61 12.57
CA LEU A 180 5.17 10.74 11.65
C LEU A 180 4.89 10.26 10.23
N GLY A 181 5.50 9.16 9.79
CA GLY A 181 5.21 8.54 8.51
C GLY A 181 3.75 8.12 8.41
N LEU A 182 3.23 7.43 9.42
CA LEU A 182 1.83 7.00 9.49
C LEU A 182 0.87 8.20 9.46
N PHE A 183 1.18 9.25 10.22
CA PHE A 183 0.39 10.47 10.27
C PHE A 183 0.33 11.16 8.90
N MET A 184 1.47 11.33 8.22
CA MET A 184 1.53 11.93 6.88
C MET A 184 0.76 11.11 5.84
N GLY A 185 0.87 9.79 5.88
CA GLY A 185 0.10 8.88 5.04
C GLY A 185 -1.40 8.99 5.30
N SER A 186 -1.82 9.07 6.56
CA SER A 186 -3.23 9.22 6.96
C SER A 186 -3.83 10.55 6.50
N LEU A 187 -3.07 11.64 6.53
CA LEU A 187 -3.49 12.93 5.98
C LEU A 187 -3.67 12.87 4.45
N ALA A 188 -2.77 12.18 3.74
CA ALA A 188 -2.89 12.01 2.30
C ALA A 188 -4.13 11.17 1.92
N ALA A 189 -4.36 10.08 2.65
CA ALA A 189 -5.56 9.26 2.49
C ALA A 189 -6.83 10.06 2.73
N ALA A 190 -6.86 10.92 3.77
CA ALA A 190 -7.99 11.79 4.07
C ALA A 190 -8.30 12.76 2.91
N GLN A 191 -7.29 13.39 2.31
CA GLN A 191 -7.50 14.24 1.13
C GLN A 191 -8.02 13.45 -0.07
N SER A 192 -7.51 12.25 -0.30
CA SER A 192 -7.91 11.41 -1.43
C SER A 192 -9.39 11.05 -1.39
N VAL A 193 -9.92 10.69 -0.22
CA VAL A 193 -11.32 10.26 -0.08
C VAL A 193 -12.34 11.40 -0.21
N GLU A 194 -11.91 12.65 -0.18
CA GLU A 194 -12.78 13.82 -0.34
C GLU A 194 -13.17 14.09 -1.79
N THR A 195 -12.57 13.39 -2.76
CA THR A 195 -12.80 13.57 -4.20
C THR A 195 -13.25 12.27 -4.87
N ILE A 196 -13.98 12.38 -5.99
CA ILE A 196 -14.44 11.22 -6.75
C ILE A 196 -13.32 10.72 -7.65
N GLY A 197 -13.04 9.41 -7.60
CA GLY A 197 -12.14 8.73 -8.53
C GLY A 197 -10.77 9.37 -8.65
N ASN A 198 -10.23 9.90 -7.54
CA ASN A 198 -8.93 10.62 -7.52
C ASN A 198 -8.84 11.77 -8.54
N SER A 199 -9.97 12.41 -8.83
CA SER A 199 -10.04 13.52 -9.81
C SER A 199 -9.16 14.72 -9.46
N ILE A 200 -8.81 14.87 -8.18
CA ILE A 200 -7.90 15.91 -7.69
C ILE A 200 -6.74 15.20 -6.98
N PRO A 201 -5.50 15.41 -7.44
CA PRO A 201 -4.34 14.84 -6.78
C PRO A 201 -4.14 15.43 -5.38
N VAL A 202 -3.49 14.66 -4.50
CA VAL A 202 -3.11 15.12 -3.16
C VAL A 202 -2.29 16.42 -3.27
N ASN A 203 -2.73 17.47 -2.58
CA ASN A 203 -2.14 18.78 -2.67
C ASN A 203 -1.14 19.03 -1.54
N LYS A 204 0.12 19.25 -1.90
CA LYS A 204 1.22 19.49 -0.95
C LYS A 204 0.95 20.68 -0.01
N ILE A 205 0.43 21.79 -0.54
CA ILE A 205 0.20 23.01 0.27
C ILE A 205 -0.90 22.73 1.32
N GLN A 206 -1.96 22.05 0.90
CA GLN A 206 -3.04 21.67 1.80
C GLN A 206 -2.55 20.67 2.87
N LEU A 207 -1.75 19.67 2.48
CA LEU A 207 -1.12 18.76 3.46
C LEU A 207 -0.30 19.51 4.50
N ILE A 208 0.57 20.43 4.07
CA ILE A 208 1.39 21.22 5.00
C ILE A 208 0.51 22.06 5.93
N LYS A 209 -0.56 22.69 5.43
CA LYS A 209 -1.49 23.45 6.27
C LYS A 209 -2.17 22.56 7.30
N THR A 210 -2.71 21.40 6.88
CA THR A 210 -3.38 20.46 7.79
C THR A 210 -2.40 19.93 8.84
N PHE A 211 -1.18 19.56 8.43
CA PHE A 211 -0.11 19.17 9.34
C PHE A 211 0.19 20.27 10.36
N SER A 212 0.40 21.50 9.91
CA SER A 212 0.71 22.63 10.81
C SER A 212 -0.42 22.96 11.80
N HIS A 213 -1.66 22.63 11.46
CA HIS A 213 -2.79 22.75 12.40
C HIS A 213 -2.84 21.62 13.41
N ALA A 214 -2.50 20.41 13.01
CA ALA A 214 -2.58 19.23 13.88
C ALA A 214 -1.46 19.16 14.92
N VAL A 215 -0.31 19.83 14.70
CA VAL A 215 0.84 19.84 15.62
C VAL A 215 0.94 21.11 16.48
N LYS A 216 -0.07 21.98 16.42
CA LYS A 216 -0.23 23.13 17.33
C LYS A 216 -1.04 22.76 18.54
#